data_076f35c1a0db8aade850e4ff55d52da1
#
_entry.id   076f35c1a0db8aade850e4ff55d52da1
#
_cell.length_a   1.000
_cell.length_b   1.000
_cell.length_c   1.000
_cell.angle_alpha   90.00
_cell.angle_beta   90.00
_cell.angle_gamma   90.00
#
_symmetry.space_group_name_H-M   'P 1'
#
loop_
_entity.id
_entity.type
_entity.pdbx_description
1 polymer ?
#
loop_
_entity_poly.entity_id
_entity_poly.type
_entity_poly.pdbx_seq_one_letter_code
_entity_poly.pdbx_strand_id
1 'polypeptide(L)'
;MSEEQKIDLEQVVNEDRSQQKNRRVFVLYIIGLFFVALCLILLSYVMQQHANDKLAELDSQLTQQTDAAQGAKARADQLQTQLDTMQSKLDEQDKQIDTLTEQTEIQKTALKAYNQLIELEQLMREDNTEQASQLVDEMDTAYSRDTLTDKEKQPLTDSAAERYQTICENLDK
;
A
#
# COMPACT_ATOMS: atom_id res chain seq x y z
N MET A 1 93.76 -56.89 -42.92
CA MET A 1 92.46 -56.52 -42.27
C MET A 1 91.37 -57.24 -43.05
N SER A 2 90.80 -58.29 -42.48
CA SER A 2 89.83 -59.20 -43.13
C SER A 2 88.47 -58.52 -43.26
N GLU A 3 87.70 -58.84 -44.30
CA GLU A 3 86.37 -58.31 -44.62
C GLU A 3 85.37 -58.49 -43.47
N GLU A 4 85.55 -59.50 -42.63
CA GLU A 4 84.74 -59.73 -41.40
C GLU A 4 84.77 -58.59 -40.38
N GLN A 5 85.94 -57.98 -40.20
CA GLN A 5 86.06 -56.83 -39.27
C GLN A 5 85.38 -55.55 -39.76
N LYS A 6 85.16 -55.43 -41.09
CA LYS A 6 84.48 -54.28 -41.69
C LYS A 6 82.94 -54.38 -41.55
N ILE A 7 82.42 -55.61 -41.65
CA ILE A 7 80.99 -55.87 -41.53
C ILE A 7 80.53 -55.69 -40.08
N ASP A 8 81.36 -56.10 -39.12
CA ASP A 8 81.00 -55.93 -37.68
C ASP A 8 80.99 -54.46 -37.22
N LEU A 9 81.93 -53.65 -37.77
CA LEU A 9 81.94 -52.19 -37.50
C LEU A 9 80.83 -51.45 -38.15
N GLU A 10 80.32 -51.84 -39.36
CA GLU A 10 79.16 -51.21 -39.99
C GLU A 10 77.83 -51.55 -39.29
N GLN A 11 77.71 -52.77 -38.75
CA GLN A 11 76.53 -53.18 -37.97
C GLN A 11 76.45 -52.43 -36.65
N VAL A 12 77.55 -52.30 -35.90
CA VAL A 12 77.56 -51.55 -34.63
C VAL A 12 77.26 -50.01 -34.84
N VAL A 13 77.78 -49.41 -35.91
CA VAL A 13 77.53 -48.05 -36.26
C VAL A 13 76.06 -47.81 -36.69
N ASN A 14 75.40 -48.74 -37.37
CA ASN A 14 74.02 -48.69 -37.78
C ASN A 14 73.07 -48.92 -36.62
N GLU A 15 73.39 -49.79 -35.66
CA GLU A 15 72.57 -49.95 -34.42
C GLU A 15 72.59 -48.71 -33.56
N ASP A 16 73.75 -48.09 -33.38
CA ASP A 16 73.89 -46.90 -32.59
C ASP A 16 73.11 -45.66 -33.20
N ARG A 17 73.10 -45.56 -34.54
CA ARG A 17 72.33 -44.56 -35.26
C ARG A 17 70.81 -44.81 -35.16
N SER A 18 70.39 -46.06 -35.17
CA SER A 18 68.94 -46.35 -35.03
C SER A 18 68.44 -46.12 -33.60
N GLN A 19 69.21 -46.42 -32.60
CA GLN A 19 68.89 -46.15 -31.19
C GLN A 19 68.85 -44.65 -30.90
N GLN A 20 69.75 -43.86 -31.46
CA GLN A 20 69.79 -42.43 -31.29
C GLN A 20 68.58 -41.73 -31.98
N LYS A 21 68.13 -42.26 -33.14
CA LYS A 21 66.93 -41.71 -33.83
C LYS A 21 65.64 -42.05 -33.08
N ASN A 22 65.52 -43.26 -32.56
CA ASN A 22 64.36 -43.67 -31.75
C ASN A 22 64.30 -42.91 -30.42
N ARG A 23 65.40 -42.59 -29.79
CA ARG A 23 65.47 -41.79 -28.58
C ARG A 23 65.01 -40.36 -28.81
N ARG A 24 65.36 -39.77 -29.95
CA ARG A 24 64.88 -38.38 -30.32
C ARG A 24 63.39 -38.36 -30.58
N VAL A 25 62.84 -39.37 -31.28
CA VAL A 25 61.39 -39.49 -31.52
C VAL A 25 60.63 -39.70 -30.22
N PHE A 26 61.17 -40.49 -29.29
CA PHE A 26 60.56 -40.70 -27.97
C PHE A 26 60.55 -39.47 -27.12
N VAL A 27 61.60 -38.66 -27.12
CA VAL A 27 61.68 -37.41 -26.42
C VAL A 27 60.70 -36.37 -27.00
N LEU A 28 60.55 -36.27 -28.33
CA LEU A 28 59.58 -35.43 -29.00
C LEU A 28 58.14 -35.84 -28.67
N TYR A 29 57.85 -37.12 -28.56
CA TYR A 29 56.56 -37.66 -28.16
C TYR A 29 56.21 -37.27 -26.71
N ILE A 30 57.13 -37.38 -25.77
CA ILE A 30 56.96 -37.01 -24.38
C ILE A 30 56.70 -35.49 -24.28
N ILE A 31 57.47 -34.66 -25.02
CA ILE A 31 57.29 -33.21 -25.05
C ILE A 31 55.88 -32.86 -25.62
N GLY A 32 55.47 -33.53 -26.70
CA GLY A 32 54.12 -33.34 -27.27
C GLY A 32 53.01 -33.70 -26.30
N LEU A 33 53.17 -34.84 -25.59
CA LEU A 33 52.19 -35.26 -24.60
C LEU A 33 52.08 -34.31 -23.40
N PHE A 34 53.21 -33.78 -22.95
CA PHE A 34 53.26 -32.76 -21.90
C PHE A 34 52.59 -31.45 -22.35
N PHE A 35 52.81 -31.06 -23.62
CA PHE A 35 52.17 -29.84 -24.17
C PHE A 35 50.64 -29.96 -24.25
N VAL A 36 50.14 -31.13 -24.66
CA VAL A 36 48.70 -31.41 -24.67
C VAL A 36 48.12 -31.38 -23.27
N ALA A 37 48.81 -31.99 -22.27
CA ALA A 37 48.37 -31.94 -20.88
C ALA A 37 48.31 -30.49 -20.34
N LEU A 38 49.31 -29.68 -20.69
CA LEU A 38 49.36 -28.27 -20.30
C LEU A 38 48.22 -27.43 -20.93
N CYS A 39 47.92 -27.68 -22.21
CA CYS A 39 46.76 -27.07 -22.87
C CYS A 39 45.42 -27.46 -22.21
N LEU A 40 45.25 -28.70 -21.80
CA LEU A 40 44.03 -29.16 -21.12
C LEU A 40 43.87 -28.47 -19.76
N ILE A 41 44.97 -28.30 -19.01
CA ILE A 41 44.94 -27.59 -17.71
C ILE A 41 44.54 -26.12 -17.91
N LEU A 42 45.13 -25.44 -18.92
CA LEU A 42 44.79 -24.06 -19.24
C LEU A 42 43.33 -23.91 -19.66
N LEU A 43 42.83 -24.81 -20.51
CA LEU A 43 41.42 -24.82 -20.91
C LEU A 43 40.48 -25.04 -19.72
N SER A 44 40.84 -25.95 -18.82
CA SER A 44 40.07 -26.19 -17.58
C SER A 44 40.04 -24.96 -16.69
N TYR A 45 41.16 -24.27 -16.54
CA TYR A 45 41.26 -23.05 -15.74
C TYR A 45 40.38 -21.91 -16.30
N VAL A 46 40.44 -21.65 -17.62
CA VAL A 46 39.61 -20.64 -18.28
C VAL A 46 38.11 -20.96 -18.16
N MET A 47 37.76 -22.25 -18.32
CA MET A 47 36.36 -22.68 -18.19
C MET A 47 35.82 -22.52 -16.76
N GLN A 48 36.67 -22.80 -15.75
CA GLN A 48 36.33 -22.62 -14.35
C GLN A 48 36.17 -21.14 -13.99
N GLN A 49 37.01 -20.23 -14.53
CA GLN A 49 36.90 -18.80 -14.34
C GLN A 49 35.60 -18.26 -14.94
N HIS A 50 35.24 -18.68 -16.15
CA HIS A 50 33.99 -18.33 -16.81
C HIS A 50 32.74 -18.83 -16.06
N ALA A 51 32.82 -20.01 -15.44
CA ALA A 51 31.71 -20.50 -14.61
C ALA A 51 31.54 -19.69 -13.32
N ASN A 52 32.63 -19.30 -12.68
CA ASN A 52 32.59 -18.46 -11.48
C ASN A 52 32.05 -17.06 -11.77
N ASP A 53 32.43 -16.45 -12.91
CA ASP A 53 31.92 -15.13 -13.32
C ASP A 53 30.41 -15.17 -13.56
N LYS A 54 29.90 -16.23 -14.19
CA LYS A 54 28.45 -16.43 -14.40
C LYS A 54 27.70 -16.65 -13.09
N LEU A 55 28.28 -17.37 -12.14
CA LEU A 55 27.67 -17.55 -10.82
C LEU A 55 27.60 -16.23 -10.05
N ALA A 56 28.65 -15.41 -10.10
CA ALA A 56 28.66 -14.09 -9.46
C ALA A 56 27.63 -13.14 -10.11
N GLU A 57 27.47 -13.20 -11.43
CA GLU A 57 26.47 -12.43 -12.16
C GLU A 57 25.03 -12.86 -11.78
N LEU A 58 24.77 -14.17 -11.73
CA LEU A 58 23.47 -14.71 -11.30
C LEU A 58 23.14 -14.36 -9.85
N ASP A 59 24.11 -14.43 -8.95
CA ASP A 59 23.92 -14.04 -7.55
C ASP A 59 23.60 -12.55 -7.41
N SER A 60 24.30 -11.71 -8.18
CA SER A 60 23.99 -10.27 -8.27
C SER A 60 22.58 -10.01 -8.81
N GLN A 61 22.14 -10.73 -9.86
CA GLN A 61 20.81 -10.58 -10.42
C GLN A 61 19.72 -11.06 -9.43
N LEU A 62 19.96 -12.17 -8.72
CA LEU A 62 19.05 -12.68 -7.68
C LEU A 62 18.93 -11.69 -6.52
N THR A 63 20.04 -11.10 -6.08
CA THR A 63 20.04 -10.08 -5.03
C THR A 63 19.24 -8.87 -5.48
N GLN A 64 19.47 -8.39 -6.69
CA GLN A 64 18.75 -7.24 -7.24
C GLN A 64 17.25 -7.51 -7.40
N GLN A 65 16.86 -8.73 -7.84
CA GLN A 65 15.45 -9.12 -7.90
C GLN A 65 14.81 -9.21 -6.52
N THR A 66 15.55 -9.74 -5.54
CA THR A 66 15.07 -9.85 -4.16
C THR A 66 14.85 -8.48 -3.54
N ASP A 67 15.81 -7.56 -3.73
CA ASP A 67 15.70 -6.18 -3.26
C ASP A 67 14.54 -5.43 -3.94
N ALA A 68 14.36 -5.63 -5.24
CA ALA A 68 13.24 -5.05 -5.98
C ALA A 68 11.89 -5.61 -5.49
N ALA A 69 11.80 -6.91 -5.24
CA ALA A 69 10.60 -7.55 -4.70
C ALA A 69 10.28 -7.07 -3.28
N GLN A 70 11.29 -6.94 -2.41
CA GLN A 70 11.13 -6.38 -1.07
C GLN A 70 10.70 -4.91 -1.12
N GLY A 71 11.30 -4.12 -1.99
CA GLY A 71 10.90 -2.74 -2.22
C GLY A 71 9.47 -2.59 -2.73
N ALA A 72 9.04 -3.46 -3.64
CA ALA A 72 7.67 -3.50 -4.12
C ALA A 72 6.68 -3.89 -3.02
N LYS A 73 7.02 -4.87 -2.19
CA LYS A 73 6.21 -5.27 -1.04
C LYS A 73 6.06 -4.13 -0.03
N ALA A 74 7.16 -3.47 0.33
CA ALA A 74 7.12 -2.34 1.26
C ALA A 74 6.24 -1.19 0.75
N ARG A 75 6.26 -0.92 -0.57
CA ARG A 75 5.36 0.06 -1.18
C ARG A 75 3.89 -0.39 -1.15
N ALA A 76 3.62 -1.65 -1.39
CA ALA A 76 2.27 -2.21 -1.29
C ALA A 76 1.72 -2.10 0.12
N ASP A 77 2.50 -2.44 1.14
CA ASP A 77 2.14 -2.31 2.56
C ASP A 77 1.90 -0.84 2.95
N GLN A 78 2.72 0.07 2.43
CA GLN A 78 2.55 1.51 2.65
C GLN A 78 1.26 2.03 1.99
N LEU A 79 0.97 1.62 0.75
CA LEU A 79 -0.26 1.99 0.06
C LEU A 79 -1.49 1.44 0.77
N GLN A 80 -1.43 0.19 1.26
CA GLN A 80 -2.51 -0.39 2.05
C GLN A 80 -2.78 0.42 3.32
N THR A 81 -1.73 0.80 4.06
CA THR A 81 -1.86 1.65 5.26
C THR A 81 -2.47 3.02 4.91
N GLN A 82 -2.11 3.61 3.76
CA GLN A 82 -2.71 4.86 3.31
C GLN A 82 -4.19 4.70 2.96
N LEU A 83 -4.58 3.60 2.31
CA LEU A 83 -5.98 3.28 2.01
C LEU A 83 -6.80 3.11 3.29
N ASP A 84 -6.30 2.36 4.26
CA ASP A 84 -6.97 2.15 5.55
C ASP A 84 -7.15 3.47 6.31
N THR A 85 -6.12 4.33 6.28
CA THR A 85 -6.17 5.66 6.88
C THR A 85 -7.19 6.56 6.18
N MET A 86 -7.25 6.48 4.85
CA MET A 86 -8.18 7.28 4.04
C MET A 86 -9.62 6.84 4.26
N GLN A 87 -9.85 5.52 4.33
CA GLN A 87 -11.15 4.93 4.66
C GLN A 87 -11.63 5.39 6.04
N SER A 88 -10.77 5.31 7.05
CA SER A 88 -11.09 5.77 8.41
C SER A 88 -11.46 7.26 8.46
N LYS A 89 -10.78 8.10 7.66
CA LYS A 89 -11.13 9.54 7.55
C LYS A 89 -12.47 9.76 6.87
N LEU A 90 -12.81 8.97 5.85
CA LEU A 90 -14.11 9.04 5.19
C LEU A 90 -15.23 8.65 6.17
N ASP A 91 -15.06 7.55 6.90
CA ASP A 91 -16.04 7.13 7.91
C ASP A 91 -16.25 8.17 9.02
N GLU A 92 -15.19 8.88 9.41
CA GLU A 92 -15.29 9.98 10.37
C GLU A 92 -16.00 11.21 9.78
N GLN A 93 -15.71 11.55 8.52
CA GLN A 93 -16.39 12.66 7.83
C GLN A 93 -17.89 12.37 7.63
N ASP A 94 -18.25 11.15 7.29
CA ASP A 94 -19.66 10.75 7.16
C ASP A 94 -20.41 10.93 8.49
N LYS A 95 -19.82 10.50 9.61
CA LYS A 95 -20.40 10.75 10.95
C LYS A 95 -20.54 12.23 11.26
N GLN A 96 -19.57 13.05 10.87
CA GLN A 96 -19.66 14.50 11.07
C GLN A 96 -20.77 15.12 10.22
N ILE A 97 -20.95 14.66 8.97
CA ILE A 97 -22.02 15.10 8.08
C ILE A 97 -23.39 14.72 8.69
N ASP A 98 -23.56 13.50 9.17
CA ASP A 98 -24.79 13.05 9.82
C ASP A 98 -25.13 13.92 11.04
N THR A 99 -24.13 14.16 11.91
CA THR A 99 -24.30 15.00 13.10
C THR A 99 -24.67 16.46 12.74
N LEU A 100 -23.99 17.03 11.74
CA LEU A 100 -24.28 18.39 11.27
C LEU A 100 -25.67 18.49 10.62
N THR A 101 -26.06 17.45 9.89
CA THR A 101 -27.38 17.37 9.27
C THR A 101 -28.47 17.32 10.34
N GLU A 102 -28.32 16.51 11.37
CA GLU A 102 -29.23 16.44 12.51
C GLU A 102 -29.33 17.78 13.23
N GLN A 103 -28.20 18.43 13.54
CA GLN A 103 -28.16 19.74 14.18
C GLN A 103 -28.85 20.80 13.31
N THR A 104 -28.67 20.74 11.99
CA THR A 104 -29.32 21.69 11.05
C THR A 104 -30.83 21.52 11.06
N GLU A 105 -31.35 20.30 11.08
CA GLU A 105 -32.79 20.04 11.14
C GLU A 105 -33.39 20.46 12.49
N ILE A 106 -32.69 20.25 13.61
CA ILE A 106 -33.09 20.74 14.93
C ILE A 106 -33.16 22.25 14.94
N GLN A 107 -32.12 22.93 14.44
CA GLN A 107 -32.11 24.41 14.37
C GLN A 107 -33.22 24.98 13.47
N LYS A 108 -33.47 24.36 12.33
CA LYS A 108 -34.52 24.76 11.40
C LYS A 108 -35.91 24.58 12.03
N THR A 109 -36.12 23.50 12.75
CA THR A 109 -37.35 23.23 13.50
C THR A 109 -37.54 24.24 14.60
N ALA A 110 -36.51 24.56 15.38
CA ALA A 110 -36.53 25.58 16.40
C ALA A 110 -36.85 26.96 15.80
N LEU A 111 -36.17 27.37 14.73
CA LEU A 111 -36.40 28.64 14.08
C LEU A 111 -37.85 28.78 13.61
N LYS A 112 -38.43 27.71 13.04
CA LYS A 112 -39.84 27.71 12.63
C LYS A 112 -40.76 27.88 13.82
N ALA A 113 -40.54 27.17 14.91
CA ALA A 113 -41.34 27.29 16.13
C ALA A 113 -41.21 28.69 16.77
N TYR A 114 -40.02 29.31 16.80
CA TYR A 114 -39.82 30.68 17.26
C TYR A 114 -40.55 31.68 16.39
N ASN A 115 -40.57 31.56 15.06
CA ASN A 115 -41.30 32.41 14.16
C ASN A 115 -42.82 32.31 14.38
N GLN A 116 -43.33 31.09 14.59
CA GLN A 116 -44.74 30.85 14.92
C GLN A 116 -45.09 31.46 16.28
N LEU A 117 -44.23 31.38 17.28
CA LEU A 117 -44.43 32.02 18.57
C LEU A 117 -44.50 33.57 18.46
N ILE A 118 -43.64 34.17 17.64
CA ILE A 118 -43.67 35.63 17.38
C ILE A 118 -44.99 36.01 16.70
N GLU A 119 -45.45 35.25 15.73
CA GLU A 119 -46.74 35.47 15.05
C GLU A 119 -47.89 35.31 16.03
N LEU A 120 -47.85 34.29 16.89
CA LEU A 120 -48.83 34.07 17.94
C LEU A 120 -48.90 35.26 18.93
N GLU A 121 -47.75 35.80 19.37
CA GLU A 121 -47.67 36.97 20.22
C GLU A 121 -48.22 38.23 19.53
N GLN A 122 -48.08 38.32 18.20
CA GLN A 122 -48.66 39.43 17.44
C GLN A 122 -50.19 39.31 17.37
N LEU A 123 -50.73 38.12 17.08
CA LEU A 123 -52.15 37.86 17.04
C LEU A 123 -52.80 38.16 18.39
N MET A 124 -52.16 37.80 19.50
CA MET A 124 -52.59 38.13 20.84
C MET A 124 -52.61 39.64 21.12
N ARG A 125 -51.65 40.39 20.59
CA ARG A 125 -51.63 41.89 20.71
C ARG A 125 -52.71 42.55 19.88
N GLU A 126 -53.12 41.96 18.79
CA GLU A 126 -54.17 42.43 17.88
C GLU A 126 -55.56 41.96 18.33
N ASP A 127 -55.67 41.28 19.49
CA ASP A 127 -56.92 40.72 20.04
C ASP A 127 -57.60 39.68 19.11
N ASN A 128 -56.81 39.05 18.20
CA ASN A 128 -57.30 38.08 17.22
C ASN A 128 -57.22 36.69 17.80
N THR A 129 -58.07 36.36 18.77
CA THR A 129 -58.09 35.16 19.53
C THR A 129 -58.42 33.91 18.67
N GLU A 130 -59.23 34.08 17.61
CA GLU A 130 -59.59 32.97 16.73
C GLU A 130 -58.38 32.43 15.92
N GLN A 131 -57.63 33.35 15.30
CA GLN A 131 -56.40 32.95 14.56
C GLN A 131 -55.28 32.48 15.50
N ALA A 132 -55.18 33.08 16.69
CA ALA A 132 -54.26 32.66 17.70
C ALA A 132 -54.51 31.20 18.15
N SER A 133 -55.76 30.83 18.39
CA SER A 133 -56.14 29.46 18.76
C SER A 133 -55.83 28.47 17.64
N GLN A 134 -56.11 28.80 16.38
CA GLN A 134 -55.77 27.98 15.24
C GLN A 134 -54.25 27.73 15.13
N LEU A 135 -53.45 28.79 15.35
CA LEU A 135 -51.99 28.68 15.30
C LEU A 135 -51.43 27.84 16.46
N VAL A 136 -52.05 27.92 17.67
CA VAL A 136 -51.70 27.04 18.79
C VAL A 136 -51.98 25.57 18.43
N ASP A 137 -53.14 25.28 17.84
CA ASP A 137 -53.49 23.91 17.43
C ASP A 137 -52.52 23.36 16.36
N GLU A 138 -52.09 24.21 15.42
CA GLU A 138 -51.08 23.86 14.44
C GLU A 138 -49.72 23.55 15.09
N MET A 139 -49.27 24.38 16.04
CA MET A 139 -48.03 24.20 16.78
C MET A 139 -48.09 22.96 17.65
N ASP A 140 -49.19 22.71 18.37
CA ASP A 140 -49.37 21.51 19.19
C ASP A 140 -49.41 20.25 18.36
N THR A 141 -49.95 20.29 17.15
CA THR A 141 -49.95 19.16 16.21
C THR A 141 -48.55 18.91 15.68
N ALA A 142 -47.78 19.97 15.39
CA ALA A 142 -46.43 19.84 14.79
C ALA A 142 -45.35 19.42 15.80
N TYR A 143 -45.45 19.90 17.05
CA TYR A 143 -44.35 19.75 18.02
C TYR A 143 -44.77 19.10 19.35
N SER A 144 -46.07 18.90 19.62
CA SER A 144 -46.65 18.50 20.91
C SER A 144 -46.56 19.61 21.96
N ARG A 145 -47.66 19.90 22.65
CA ARG A 145 -47.74 20.91 23.71
C ARG A 145 -46.75 20.69 24.83
N ASP A 146 -46.60 19.43 25.25
CA ASP A 146 -45.64 19.05 26.32
C ASP A 146 -44.21 19.42 25.97
N THR A 147 -43.84 19.30 24.68
CA THR A 147 -42.52 19.67 24.20
C THR A 147 -42.34 21.17 24.08
N LEU A 148 -43.38 21.91 23.62
CA LEU A 148 -43.34 23.38 23.48
C LEU A 148 -43.30 24.09 24.81
N THR A 149 -43.84 23.50 25.87
CA THR A 149 -43.90 24.12 27.24
C THR A 149 -42.69 23.67 28.11
N ASP A 150 -41.93 22.72 27.67
CA ASP A 150 -40.73 22.25 28.39
C ASP A 150 -39.54 23.16 28.11
N LYS A 151 -39.04 23.86 29.12
CA LYS A 151 -37.92 24.81 28.99
C LYS A 151 -36.59 24.18 28.58
N GLU A 152 -36.44 22.89 28.78
CA GLU A 152 -35.20 22.16 28.49
C GLU A 152 -35.23 21.42 27.14
N LYS A 153 -36.40 21.38 26.47
CA LYS A 153 -36.57 20.68 25.21
C LYS A 153 -36.70 21.63 24.01
N GLN A 154 -36.16 21.18 22.91
CA GLN A 154 -36.44 21.83 21.61
C GLN A 154 -37.88 21.51 21.15
N PRO A 155 -38.55 22.36 20.35
CA PRO A 155 -37.98 23.52 19.62
C PRO A 155 -37.96 24.86 20.37
N LEU A 156 -38.77 25.02 21.41
CA LEU A 156 -38.75 26.23 22.24
C LEU A 156 -38.04 25.92 23.58
N THR A 157 -37.26 26.87 24.05
CA THR A 157 -36.52 26.72 25.33
C THR A 157 -36.69 27.95 26.20
N ASP A 158 -36.32 27.82 27.48
CA ASP A 158 -36.25 28.91 28.42
C ASP A 158 -37.53 29.80 28.44
N SER A 159 -37.35 31.10 28.27
CA SER A 159 -38.42 32.07 28.29
C SER A 159 -39.41 31.97 27.12
N ALA A 160 -39.03 31.32 25.99
CA ALA A 160 -39.95 31.13 24.87
C ALA A 160 -41.00 30.06 25.19
N ALA A 161 -40.62 28.97 25.84
CA ALA A 161 -41.57 27.97 26.34
C ALA A 161 -42.51 28.54 27.37
N GLU A 162 -42.04 29.40 28.31
CA GLU A 162 -42.90 30.09 29.27
C GLU A 162 -43.90 31.02 28.60
N ARG A 163 -43.48 31.77 27.58
CA ARG A 163 -44.37 32.68 26.83
C ARG A 163 -45.46 31.92 26.10
N TYR A 164 -45.09 30.80 25.45
CA TYR A 164 -46.03 29.90 24.79
C TYR A 164 -47.07 29.36 25.78
N GLN A 165 -46.61 28.84 26.93
CA GLN A 165 -47.50 28.33 27.98
C GLN A 165 -48.46 29.42 28.46
N THR A 166 -47.98 30.65 28.71
CA THR A 166 -48.82 31.78 29.15
C THR A 166 -49.91 32.14 28.15
N ILE A 167 -49.59 32.08 26.84
CA ILE A 167 -50.57 32.32 25.79
C ILE A 167 -51.63 31.22 25.76
N CYS A 168 -51.25 29.96 25.83
CA CYS A 168 -52.20 28.85 25.91
C CYS A 168 -53.15 28.99 27.09
N GLU A 169 -52.64 29.32 28.30
CA GLU A 169 -53.47 29.55 29.50
C GLU A 169 -54.45 30.74 29.36
N ASN A 170 -54.11 31.73 28.54
CA ASN A 170 -55.00 32.87 28.26
C ASN A 170 -56.06 32.56 27.23
N LEU A 171 -55.79 31.66 26.25
CA LEU A 171 -56.74 31.22 25.25
C LEU A 171 -57.72 30.16 25.76
N ASP A 172 -57.34 29.39 26.77
CA ASP A 172 -58.18 28.35 27.38
C ASP A 172 -59.19 28.92 28.41
N LYS A 173 -59.18 30.26 28.65
CA LYS A 173 -60.12 30.98 29.57
C LYS A 173 -61.31 31.55 28.84
#